data_630e735e45da59f7d72f3942e4aa5f58
#
_entry.id   630e735e45da59f7d72f3942e4aa5f58
#
_cell.length_a   1.000
_cell.length_b   1.000
_cell.length_c   1.000
_cell.angle_alpha   90.00
_cell.angle_beta   90.00
_cell.angle_gamma   90.00
#
_symmetry.space_group_name_H-M   'P 1'
#
loop_
_entity.id
_entity.type
_entity.pdbx_description
1 polymer ?
#
loop_
_entity_poly.entity_id
_entity_poly.type
_entity_poly.pdbx_seq_one_letter_code
_entity_poly.pdbx_strand_id
1 'polypeptide(L)'
;AAKMGATELIGVDVDGVGLTRPNLTGLPTRIIRSHWDLGPLFDFDGVRAAKNIALGYMDNMREFGRLGGTAYGILPDENSFMQDFAAEYQAQLSAAISRAPTLALTEALARQHKHYPAAFSENLTAPTRGAIAPLELAAEMVDVPSEVPYTPKLLALTFMGQCDKDPADRYKTLLGREEGNILGEATGPPAVPEDFVTALVSHTLSKMPSAKFL
;
A
#
# COMPACT_ATOMS: atom_id res chain seq x y z
N ALA A 1 16.95 -11.38 28.32
CA ALA A 1 17.57 -10.18 27.73
C ALA A 1 17.73 -9.07 28.78
N ALA A 2 16.67 -8.56 29.46
CA ALA A 2 16.78 -7.46 30.44
C ALA A 2 17.77 -7.76 31.56
N LYS A 3 17.73 -8.95 32.16
CA LYS A 3 18.69 -9.40 33.21
C LYS A 3 20.14 -9.53 32.71
N MET A 4 20.36 -9.50 31.40
CA MET A 4 21.67 -9.56 30.75
C MET A 4 22.17 -8.19 30.31
N GLY A 5 21.49 -7.11 30.71
CA GLY A 5 21.89 -5.73 30.40
C GLY A 5 21.37 -5.20 29.05
N ALA A 6 20.36 -5.83 28.44
CA ALA A 6 19.76 -5.30 27.25
C ALA A 6 19.07 -3.96 27.54
N THR A 7 19.24 -2.98 26.65
CA THR A 7 18.64 -1.64 26.72
C THR A 7 17.44 -1.47 25.79
N GLU A 8 17.30 -2.36 24.81
CA GLU A 8 16.21 -2.40 23.84
C GLU A 8 15.91 -3.88 23.48
N LEU A 9 14.69 -4.15 23.09
CA LEU A 9 14.26 -5.47 22.59
C LEU A 9 13.83 -5.33 21.13
N ILE A 10 14.29 -6.26 20.30
CA ILE A 10 13.81 -6.40 18.92
C ILE A 10 13.15 -7.78 18.83
N GLY A 11 11.86 -7.78 18.50
CA GLY A 11 11.09 -8.99 18.24
C GLY A 11 10.77 -9.11 16.76
N VAL A 12 10.77 -10.33 16.23
CA VAL A 12 10.28 -10.62 14.90
C VAL A 12 9.01 -11.44 15.06
N ASP A 13 7.91 -10.94 14.53
CA ASP A 13 6.63 -11.61 14.51
C ASP A 13 6.50 -12.36 13.17
N VAL A 14 6.48 -13.67 13.23
CA VAL A 14 6.39 -14.57 12.07
C VAL A 14 5.00 -15.20 11.95
N ASP A 15 3.98 -14.59 12.54
CA ASP A 15 2.60 -15.08 12.58
C ASP A 15 2.47 -16.54 13.02
N GLY A 16 3.39 -16.98 13.85
CA GLY A 16 3.39 -18.33 14.42
C GLY A 16 2.21 -18.54 15.38
N VAL A 17 1.64 -19.74 15.38
CA VAL A 17 0.61 -20.14 16.35
C VAL A 17 1.21 -20.12 17.75
N GLY A 18 0.70 -19.29 18.64
CA GLY A 18 1.18 -19.22 20.01
C GLY A 18 0.55 -18.11 20.84
N LEU A 19 0.79 -18.15 22.15
CA LEU A 19 0.38 -17.08 23.06
C LEU A 19 1.45 -15.99 23.09
N THR A 20 1.11 -14.82 22.55
CA THR A 20 1.96 -13.63 22.69
C THR A 20 1.90 -13.15 24.13
N ARG A 21 3.02 -13.12 24.82
CA ARG A 21 3.12 -12.55 26.16
C ARG A 21 3.51 -11.08 26.09
N PRO A 22 2.83 -10.20 26.83
CA PRO A 22 3.22 -8.80 26.86
C PRO A 22 4.64 -8.63 27.40
N ASN A 23 5.35 -7.63 26.89
CA ASN A 23 6.66 -7.25 27.44
C ASN A 23 6.46 -6.58 28.80
N LEU A 24 6.86 -7.26 29.87
CA LEU A 24 6.79 -6.77 31.26
C LEU A 24 8.12 -6.16 31.73
N THR A 25 9.12 -6.03 30.86
CA THR A 25 10.46 -5.55 31.25
C THR A 25 10.56 -4.04 31.35
N GLY A 26 9.61 -3.30 30.75
CA GLY A 26 9.66 -1.83 30.62
C GLY A 26 10.68 -1.33 29.59
N LEU A 27 11.41 -2.24 28.91
CA LEU A 27 12.37 -1.85 27.87
C LEU A 27 11.64 -1.42 26.59
N PRO A 28 12.19 -0.44 25.87
CA PRO A 28 11.73 -0.13 24.51
C PRO A 28 11.73 -1.39 23.66
N THR A 29 10.64 -1.64 22.93
CA THR A 29 10.49 -2.85 22.12
C THR A 29 10.07 -2.48 20.73
N ARG A 30 10.82 -2.93 19.73
CA ARG A 30 10.46 -2.90 18.32
C ARG A 30 9.97 -4.27 17.90
N ILE A 31 8.86 -4.32 17.15
CA ILE A 31 8.31 -5.57 16.62
C ILE A 31 8.31 -5.46 15.09
N ILE A 32 9.16 -6.25 14.45
CA ILE A 32 9.19 -6.39 13.00
C ILE A 32 8.08 -7.37 12.61
N ARG A 33 7.15 -6.91 11.77
CA ARG A 33 6.03 -7.72 11.26
C ARG A 33 6.00 -7.66 9.75
N SER A 34 5.67 -8.78 9.11
CA SER A 34 5.40 -8.79 7.69
C SER A 34 4.00 -8.23 7.40
N HIS A 35 3.88 -7.46 6.33
CA HIS A 35 2.59 -7.10 5.74
C HIS A 35 2.01 -8.29 4.96
N TRP A 36 2.88 -9.13 4.40
CA TRP A 36 2.53 -10.23 3.52
C TRP A 36 2.31 -11.52 4.29
N ASP A 37 1.40 -12.35 3.77
CA ASP A 37 1.22 -13.71 4.24
C ASP A 37 2.50 -14.52 3.97
N LEU A 38 3.13 -15.01 5.01
CA LEU A 38 4.34 -15.82 4.94
C LEU A 38 4.04 -17.29 4.61
N GLY A 39 2.77 -17.66 4.57
CA GLY A 39 2.30 -19.01 4.33
C GLY A 39 2.33 -19.91 5.57
N PRO A 40 1.91 -21.17 5.42
CA PRO A 40 1.83 -22.12 6.53
C PRO A 40 3.20 -22.42 7.16
N LEU A 41 3.25 -22.48 8.50
CA LEU A 41 4.47 -22.68 9.28
C LEU A 41 5.24 -23.96 8.91
N PHE A 42 4.53 -25.00 8.46
CA PHE A 42 5.10 -26.32 8.15
C PHE A 42 5.22 -26.59 6.63
N ASP A 43 5.08 -25.57 5.80
CA ASP A 43 5.28 -25.69 4.36
C ASP A 43 6.73 -25.33 4.01
N PHE A 44 7.53 -26.36 3.70
CA PHE A 44 8.96 -26.24 3.40
C PHE A 44 9.21 -26.03 1.88
N ASP A 45 8.52 -25.09 1.27
CA ASP A 45 8.77 -24.69 -0.12
C ASP A 45 9.99 -23.75 -0.21
N GLY A 46 10.98 -24.15 -1.00
CA GLY A 46 12.21 -23.38 -1.18
C GLY A 46 11.99 -22.04 -1.88
N VAL A 47 11.03 -21.95 -2.80
CA VAL A 47 10.70 -20.70 -3.50
C VAL A 47 10.05 -19.72 -2.52
N ARG A 48 9.09 -20.18 -1.74
CA ARG A 48 8.47 -19.39 -0.67
C ARG A 48 9.47 -18.95 0.38
N ALA A 49 10.37 -19.85 0.79
CA ALA A 49 11.40 -19.51 1.76
C ALA A 49 12.32 -18.38 1.25
N ALA A 50 12.71 -18.41 -0.02
CA ALA A 50 13.50 -17.36 -0.63
C ALA A 50 12.73 -16.01 -0.67
N LYS A 51 11.45 -16.05 -1.02
CA LYS A 51 10.55 -14.89 -0.97
C LYS A 51 10.47 -14.33 0.45
N ASN A 52 10.20 -15.17 1.44
CA ASN A 52 10.06 -14.74 2.84
C ASN A 52 11.36 -14.13 3.40
N ILE A 53 12.53 -14.62 2.97
CA ILE A 53 13.82 -14.01 3.34
C ILE A 53 13.92 -12.58 2.77
N ALA A 54 13.54 -12.37 1.52
CA ALA A 54 13.56 -11.05 0.90
C ALA A 54 12.55 -10.12 1.58
N LEU A 55 11.32 -10.59 1.87
CA LEU A 55 10.31 -9.82 2.60
C LEU A 55 10.80 -9.43 4.00
N GLY A 56 11.36 -10.37 4.75
CA GLY A 56 11.92 -10.09 6.08
C GLY A 56 13.06 -9.06 6.05
N TYR A 57 13.88 -9.07 4.98
CA TYR A 57 14.87 -8.02 4.76
C TYR A 57 14.21 -6.65 4.55
N MET A 58 13.17 -6.55 3.71
CA MET A 58 12.44 -5.31 3.47
C MET A 58 11.75 -4.81 4.74
N ASP A 59 11.10 -5.70 5.51
CA ASP A 59 10.46 -5.38 6.78
C ASP A 59 11.44 -4.77 7.77
N ASN A 60 12.62 -5.38 7.89
CA ASN A 60 13.70 -4.88 8.73
C ASN A 60 14.16 -3.48 8.28
N MET A 61 14.41 -3.30 6.99
CA MET A 61 14.85 -2.02 6.43
C MET A 61 13.80 -0.90 6.65
N ARG A 62 12.50 -1.23 6.61
CA ARG A 62 11.43 -0.28 6.93
C ARG A 62 11.41 0.08 8.40
N GLU A 63 11.48 -0.91 9.29
CA GLU A 63 11.47 -0.70 10.74
C GLU A 63 12.64 0.19 11.20
N PHE A 64 13.78 0.08 10.55
CA PHE A 64 14.95 0.95 10.83
C PHE A 64 15.01 2.22 9.97
N GLY A 65 13.93 2.59 9.29
CA GLY A 65 13.81 3.86 8.54
C GLY A 65 14.74 3.96 7.32
N ARG A 66 15.23 2.82 6.81
CA ARG A 66 16.05 2.78 5.58
C ARG A 66 15.20 2.73 4.32
N LEU A 67 14.00 2.18 4.40
CA LEU A 67 12.98 2.16 3.36
C LEU A 67 11.71 2.78 3.92
N GLY A 68 10.92 3.40 3.05
CA GLY A 68 9.55 3.80 3.31
C GLY A 68 8.56 2.71 2.93
N GLY A 69 7.26 3.08 2.90
CA GLY A 69 6.17 2.18 2.54
C GLY A 69 5.70 1.29 3.68
N THR A 70 4.68 0.51 3.39
CA THR A 70 4.06 -0.45 4.32
C THR A 70 4.08 -1.86 3.75
N ALA A 71 3.58 -2.05 2.55
CA ALA A 71 3.58 -3.32 1.84
C ALA A 71 4.87 -3.51 1.04
N TYR A 72 5.31 -2.47 0.36
CA TYR A 72 6.52 -2.47 -0.47
C TYR A 72 7.67 -1.77 0.21
N GLY A 73 8.90 -2.15 -0.13
CA GLY A 73 10.10 -1.41 0.27
C GLY A 73 10.28 -0.19 -0.62
N ILE A 74 9.97 1.01 -0.12
CA ILE A 74 10.02 2.24 -0.91
C ILE A 74 11.32 2.99 -0.66
N LEU A 75 12.09 3.17 -1.72
CA LEU A 75 13.30 4.00 -1.74
C LEU A 75 12.93 5.50 -1.67
N PRO A 76 13.81 6.36 -1.17
CA PRO A 76 13.58 7.81 -1.18
C PRO A 76 13.24 8.32 -2.59
N ASP A 77 12.30 9.25 -2.66
CA ASP A 77 11.89 9.90 -3.90
C ASP A 77 12.73 11.16 -4.16
N GLU A 78 13.75 11.03 -4.99
CA GLU A 78 14.66 12.14 -5.33
C GLU A 78 14.06 13.10 -6.39
N ASN A 79 13.01 12.68 -7.11
CA ASN A 79 12.50 13.35 -8.31
C ASN A 79 11.17 14.07 -8.11
N SER A 80 10.72 14.30 -6.90
CA SER A 80 9.40 14.89 -6.59
C SER A 80 8.18 14.17 -7.22
N PHE A 81 8.37 12.98 -7.78
CA PHE A 81 7.29 12.20 -8.41
C PHE A 81 6.10 12.02 -7.47
N MET A 82 6.36 11.70 -6.20
CA MET A 82 5.30 11.51 -5.20
C MET A 82 4.54 12.80 -4.89
N GLN A 83 5.17 13.96 -4.96
CA GLN A 83 4.48 15.24 -4.75
C GLN A 83 3.49 15.49 -5.88
N ASP A 84 3.93 15.29 -7.13
CA ASP A 84 3.08 15.45 -8.31
C ASP A 84 1.94 14.43 -8.31
N PHE A 85 2.25 13.16 -8.01
CA PHE A 85 1.24 12.11 -7.89
C PHE A 85 0.23 12.41 -6.78
N ALA A 86 0.69 12.86 -5.61
CA ALA A 86 -0.18 13.21 -4.49
C ALA A 86 -1.15 14.33 -4.85
N ALA A 87 -0.66 15.38 -5.51
CA ALA A 87 -1.48 16.50 -5.94
C ALA A 87 -2.57 16.06 -6.94
N GLU A 88 -2.18 15.31 -7.95
CA GLU A 88 -3.13 14.79 -8.95
C GLU A 88 -4.12 13.80 -8.32
N TYR A 89 -3.64 12.87 -7.49
CA TYR A 89 -4.50 11.90 -6.80
C TYR A 89 -5.56 12.61 -5.93
N GLN A 90 -5.19 13.61 -5.17
CA GLN A 90 -6.13 14.38 -4.35
C GLN A 90 -7.16 15.12 -5.20
N ALA A 91 -6.75 15.67 -6.35
CA ALA A 91 -7.68 16.31 -7.27
C ALA A 91 -8.70 15.30 -7.83
N GLN A 92 -8.24 14.14 -8.29
CA GLN A 92 -9.11 13.10 -8.83
C GLN A 92 -10.01 12.49 -7.76
N LEU A 93 -9.49 12.26 -6.53
CA LEU A 93 -10.28 11.78 -5.40
C LEU A 93 -11.38 12.78 -5.01
N SER A 94 -11.05 14.06 -4.94
CA SER A 94 -12.04 15.11 -4.62
C SER A 94 -13.14 15.19 -5.68
N ALA A 95 -12.78 15.06 -6.96
CA ALA A 95 -13.73 14.99 -8.05
C ALA A 95 -14.64 13.74 -7.95
N ALA A 96 -14.07 12.58 -7.61
CA ALA A 96 -14.81 11.35 -7.42
C ALA A 96 -15.81 11.45 -6.26
N ILE A 97 -15.38 11.97 -5.11
CA ILE A 97 -16.26 12.17 -3.94
C ILE A 97 -17.41 13.13 -4.26
N SER A 98 -17.13 14.18 -5.01
CA SER A 98 -18.16 15.17 -5.40
C SER A 98 -19.22 14.58 -6.33
N ARG A 99 -18.83 13.62 -7.18
CA ARG A 99 -19.74 12.96 -8.13
C ARG A 99 -20.49 11.79 -7.52
N ALA A 100 -19.80 10.99 -6.71
CA ALA A 100 -20.32 9.74 -6.17
C ALA A 100 -19.83 9.49 -4.73
N PRO A 101 -20.41 10.15 -3.72
CA PRO A 101 -20.08 9.93 -2.32
C PRO A 101 -20.67 8.60 -1.82
N THR A 102 -20.20 7.49 -2.33
CA THR A 102 -20.74 6.16 -2.08
C THR A 102 -20.14 5.48 -0.86
N LEU A 103 -20.82 4.42 -0.37
CA LEU A 103 -20.30 3.57 0.69
C LEU A 103 -18.98 2.89 0.27
N ALA A 104 -18.89 2.42 -0.98
CA ALA A 104 -17.68 1.78 -1.51
C ALA A 104 -16.46 2.70 -1.46
N LEU A 105 -16.61 3.98 -1.84
CA LEU A 105 -15.53 4.95 -1.75
C LEU A 105 -15.15 5.24 -0.29
N THR A 106 -16.13 5.37 0.60
CA THR A 106 -15.88 5.58 2.03
C THR A 106 -15.16 4.39 2.65
N GLU A 107 -15.55 3.18 2.32
CA GLU A 107 -14.88 1.96 2.78
C GLU A 107 -13.47 1.82 2.21
N ALA A 108 -13.24 2.19 0.94
CA ALA A 108 -11.91 2.19 0.34
C ALA A 108 -10.95 3.11 1.10
N LEU A 109 -11.41 4.33 1.43
CA LEU A 109 -10.64 5.27 2.25
C LEU A 109 -10.40 4.75 3.66
N ALA A 110 -11.40 4.13 4.29
CA ALA A 110 -11.27 3.55 5.63
C ALA A 110 -10.28 2.38 5.64
N ARG A 111 -10.29 1.51 4.63
CA ARG A 111 -9.33 0.40 4.49
C ARG A 111 -7.93 0.92 4.25
N GLN A 112 -7.76 1.92 3.40
CA GLN A 112 -6.47 2.59 3.18
C GLN A 112 -5.89 3.10 4.51
N HIS A 113 -6.68 3.74 5.37
CA HIS A 113 -6.23 4.17 6.68
C HIS A 113 -5.90 3.02 7.63
N LYS A 114 -6.65 1.94 7.58
CA LYS A 114 -6.46 0.79 8.46
C LYS A 114 -5.22 -0.02 8.11
N HIS A 115 -5.00 -0.30 6.82
CA HIS A 115 -3.88 -1.12 6.35
C HIS A 115 -2.58 -0.32 6.21
N TYR A 116 -2.69 1.00 6.04
CA TYR A 116 -1.57 1.91 5.83
C TYR A 116 -1.60 3.07 6.84
N PRO A 117 -1.39 2.79 8.14
CA PRO A 117 -1.38 3.85 9.15
C PRO A 117 -0.27 4.86 8.85
N ALA A 118 -0.59 6.14 8.96
CA ALA A 118 0.29 7.27 8.63
C ALA A 118 1.62 7.30 9.41
N ALA A 119 1.80 6.39 10.38
CA ALA A 119 2.94 6.34 11.28
C ALA A 119 4.26 5.85 10.67
N PHE A 120 4.25 5.35 9.42
CA PHE A 120 5.38 4.53 8.94
C PHE A 120 6.42 5.26 8.10
N SER A 121 6.36 6.56 7.86
CA SER A 121 7.43 7.15 7.09
C SER A 121 7.83 8.52 7.60
N GLU A 122 8.75 8.52 8.53
CA GLU A 122 9.46 9.73 8.94
C GLU A 122 10.22 10.37 7.76
N ASN A 123 10.49 9.60 6.70
CA ASN A 123 11.27 10.02 5.54
C ASN A 123 10.44 10.55 4.36
N LEU A 124 9.10 10.40 4.38
CA LEU A 124 8.22 10.98 3.36
C LEU A 124 7.55 12.24 3.89
N THR A 125 7.50 13.29 3.07
CA THR A 125 6.77 14.51 3.43
C THR A 125 5.28 14.23 3.65
N ALA A 126 4.62 14.98 4.54
CA ALA A 126 3.23 14.75 4.90
C ALA A 126 2.26 14.62 3.71
N PRO A 127 2.36 15.42 2.63
CA PRO A 127 1.53 15.28 1.44
C PRO A 127 1.70 13.96 0.69
N THR A 128 2.91 13.38 0.71
CA THR A 128 3.21 12.14 -0.01
C THR A 128 2.86 10.89 0.77
N ARG A 129 2.77 10.96 2.10
CA ARG A 129 2.36 9.83 2.96
C ARG A 129 0.98 9.29 2.62
N GLY A 130 0.01 10.18 2.39
CA GLY A 130 -1.35 9.78 2.03
C GLY A 130 -1.46 9.19 0.62
N ALA A 131 -0.53 9.52 -0.27
CA ALA A 131 -0.56 9.08 -1.66
C ALA A 131 0.15 7.74 -1.90
N ILE A 132 1.18 7.40 -1.11
CA ILE A 132 1.88 6.12 -1.28
C ILE A 132 0.97 4.94 -0.95
N ALA A 133 0.12 5.06 0.05
CA ALA A 133 -0.79 4.01 0.45
C ALA A 133 -1.76 3.56 -0.67
N PRO A 134 -2.42 4.46 -1.44
CA PRO A 134 -3.20 4.04 -2.59
C PRO A 134 -2.37 3.35 -3.68
N LEU A 135 -1.14 3.83 -3.92
CA LEU A 135 -0.26 3.23 -4.92
C LEU A 135 0.18 1.83 -4.50
N GLU A 136 0.52 1.62 -3.22
CA GLU A 136 0.86 0.31 -2.68
C GLU A 136 -0.35 -0.65 -2.77
N LEU A 137 -1.54 -0.21 -2.35
CA LEU A 137 -2.75 -1.01 -2.44
C LEU A 137 -3.09 -1.38 -3.89
N ALA A 138 -2.99 -0.42 -4.82
CA ALA A 138 -3.22 -0.69 -6.23
C ALA A 138 -2.20 -1.68 -6.82
N ALA A 139 -0.93 -1.56 -6.42
CA ALA A 139 0.13 -2.49 -6.83
C ALA A 139 -0.09 -3.91 -6.29
N GLU A 140 -0.56 -4.03 -5.04
CA GLU A 140 -0.94 -5.29 -4.40
C GLU A 140 -2.09 -5.98 -5.15
N MET A 141 -3.09 -5.20 -5.59
CA MET A 141 -4.26 -5.72 -6.33
C MET A 141 -3.95 -6.27 -7.72
N VAL A 142 -2.80 -5.97 -8.27
CA VAL A 142 -2.33 -6.50 -9.57
C VAL A 142 -1.07 -7.36 -9.43
N ASP A 143 -0.79 -7.86 -8.23
CA ASP A 143 0.31 -8.76 -7.91
C ASP A 143 1.70 -8.24 -8.34
N VAL A 144 1.97 -6.94 -8.16
CA VAL A 144 3.32 -6.41 -8.33
C VAL A 144 4.27 -7.14 -7.36
N PRO A 145 5.43 -7.64 -7.81
CA PRO A 145 6.38 -8.33 -6.93
C PRO A 145 6.81 -7.49 -5.72
N SER A 146 6.75 -8.06 -4.53
CA SER A 146 7.05 -7.35 -3.26
C SER A 146 8.45 -7.60 -2.72
N GLU A 147 9.21 -8.48 -3.37
CA GLU A 147 10.53 -8.97 -2.95
C GLU A 147 11.67 -8.01 -3.28
N VAL A 148 11.39 -6.92 -3.98
CA VAL A 148 12.39 -5.93 -4.41
C VAL A 148 12.01 -4.54 -3.94
N PRO A 149 12.98 -3.65 -3.67
CA PRO A 149 12.67 -2.27 -3.35
C PRO A 149 12.33 -1.48 -4.63
N TYR A 150 11.45 -0.50 -4.49
CA TYR A 150 11.00 0.37 -5.57
C TYR A 150 11.27 1.84 -5.25
N THR A 151 11.65 2.63 -6.24
CA THR A 151 11.32 4.05 -6.17
C THR A 151 9.81 4.21 -6.41
N PRO A 152 9.15 5.25 -5.89
CA PRO A 152 7.72 5.47 -6.14
C PRO A 152 7.36 5.46 -7.63
N LYS A 153 8.21 6.07 -8.44
CA LYS A 153 8.07 6.09 -9.91
C LYS A 153 8.14 4.68 -10.52
N LEU A 154 9.10 3.86 -10.08
CA LEU A 154 9.25 2.49 -10.60
C LEU A 154 8.06 1.63 -10.19
N LEU A 155 7.56 1.78 -8.96
CA LEU A 155 6.35 1.08 -8.51
C LEU A 155 5.15 1.45 -9.39
N ALA A 156 4.95 2.75 -9.67
CA ALA A 156 3.89 3.22 -10.54
C ALA A 156 4.00 2.67 -11.97
N LEU A 157 5.20 2.66 -12.55
CA LEU A 157 5.44 2.10 -13.88
C LEU A 157 5.20 0.58 -13.92
N THR A 158 5.64 -0.15 -12.90
CA THR A 158 5.41 -1.59 -12.80
C THR A 158 3.93 -1.91 -12.67
N PHE A 159 3.22 -1.15 -11.80
CA PHE A 159 1.77 -1.24 -11.65
C PHE A 159 1.06 -1.01 -12.99
N MET A 160 1.38 0.09 -13.70
CA MET A 160 0.79 0.39 -15.00
C MET A 160 1.05 -0.70 -16.05
N GLY A 161 2.25 -1.29 -16.03
CA GLY A 161 2.61 -2.38 -16.95
C GLY A 161 1.83 -3.69 -16.70
N GLN A 162 1.27 -3.87 -15.51
CA GLN A 162 0.44 -5.04 -15.16
C GLN A 162 -1.06 -4.80 -15.33
N CYS A 163 -1.49 -3.56 -15.62
CA CYS A 163 -2.89 -3.24 -15.87
C CYS A 163 -3.30 -3.65 -17.29
N ASP A 164 -4.19 -4.65 -17.41
CA ASP A 164 -4.66 -5.21 -18.70
C ASP A 164 -5.63 -4.31 -19.50
N LYS A 165 -6.12 -3.23 -18.94
CA LYS A 165 -7.17 -2.38 -19.54
C LYS A 165 -6.80 -0.92 -19.50
N ASP A 166 -7.36 -0.16 -20.46
CA ASP A 166 -7.27 1.30 -20.43
C ASP A 166 -7.77 1.83 -19.06
N PRO A 167 -6.87 2.46 -18.30
CA PRO A 167 -7.18 2.97 -16.97
C PRO A 167 -8.35 3.95 -16.94
N ALA A 168 -8.46 4.77 -17.97
CA ALA A 168 -9.51 5.79 -18.05
C ALA A 168 -10.89 5.16 -18.24
N ASP A 169 -11.00 4.09 -19.03
CA ASP A 169 -12.26 3.41 -19.26
C ASP A 169 -12.70 2.61 -18.03
N ARG A 170 -11.78 1.97 -17.33
CA ARG A 170 -12.07 1.28 -16.07
C ARG A 170 -12.59 2.26 -15.02
N TYR A 171 -11.92 3.38 -14.84
CA TYR A 171 -12.33 4.40 -13.88
C TYR A 171 -13.71 4.99 -14.21
N LYS A 172 -13.96 5.35 -15.47
CA LYS A 172 -15.27 5.85 -15.94
C LYS A 172 -16.40 4.84 -15.69
N THR A 173 -16.12 3.55 -15.98
CA THR A 173 -17.09 2.48 -15.78
C THR A 173 -17.45 2.32 -14.31
N LEU A 174 -16.47 2.30 -13.42
CA LEU A 174 -16.70 2.18 -11.98
C LEU A 174 -17.43 3.40 -11.41
N LEU A 175 -17.00 4.59 -11.79
CA LEU A 175 -17.64 5.82 -11.33
C LEU A 175 -19.07 5.95 -11.84
N GLY A 176 -19.34 5.59 -13.09
CA GLY A 176 -20.70 5.58 -13.65
C GLY A 176 -21.62 4.56 -12.95
N ARG A 177 -21.10 3.40 -12.52
CA ARG A 177 -21.88 2.47 -11.69
C ARG A 177 -22.27 3.06 -10.35
N GLU A 178 -21.34 3.73 -9.68
CA GLU A 178 -21.60 4.36 -8.40
C GLU A 178 -22.58 5.55 -8.51
N GLU A 179 -22.47 6.35 -9.56
CA GLU A 179 -23.45 7.40 -9.88
C GLU A 179 -24.84 6.80 -10.12
N GLY A 180 -24.92 5.70 -10.89
CA GLY A 180 -26.16 4.99 -11.12
C GLY A 180 -26.77 4.38 -9.85
N ASN A 181 -25.96 3.88 -8.91
CA ASN A 181 -26.42 3.38 -7.62
C ASN A 181 -27.05 4.50 -6.78
N ILE A 182 -26.48 5.71 -6.78
CA ILE A 182 -27.05 6.87 -6.08
C ILE A 182 -28.41 7.27 -6.68
N LEU A 183 -28.53 7.21 -8.00
CA LEU A 183 -29.76 7.54 -8.72
C LEU A 183 -30.80 6.41 -8.71
N GLY A 184 -30.45 5.22 -8.21
CA GLY A 184 -31.30 4.04 -8.26
C GLY A 184 -31.42 3.39 -9.64
N GLU A 185 -30.54 3.74 -10.57
CA GLU A 185 -30.56 3.28 -11.97
C GLU A 185 -29.60 2.12 -12.24
N ALA A 186 -28.63 1.88 -11.34
CA ALA A 186 -27.62 0.85 -11.56
C ALA A 186 -28.18 -0.56 -11.36
N THR A 187 -27.92 -1.42 -12.33
CA THR A 187 -28.19 -2.85 -12.23
C THR A 187 -26.89 -3.57 -11.89
N GLY A 188 -26.75 -4.05 -10.66
CA GLY A 188 -25.59 -4.86 -10.25
C GLY A 188 -25.06 -4.51 -8.85
N PRO A 189 -24.15 -5.34 -8.32
CA PRO A 189 -23.53 -5.05 -7.03
C PRO A 189 -22.64 -3.80 -7.12
N PRO A 190 -22.47 -3.04 -6.00
CA PRO A 190 -21.54 -1.93 -5.94
C PRO A 190 -20.10 -2.39 -6.24
N ALA A 191 -19.26 -1.47 -6.69
CA ALA A 191 -17.85 -1.76 -6.92
C ALA A 191 -17.16 -2.18 -5.60
N VAL A 192 -16.24 -3.12 -5.71
CA VAL A 192 -15.39 -3.48 -4.56
C VAL A 192 -14.46 -2.31 -4.24
N PRO A 193 -14.29 -1.93 -2.96
CA PRO A 193 -13.49 -0.77 -2.58
C PRO A 193 -12.08 -0.76 -3.17
N GLU A 194 -11.42 -1.91 -3.19
CA GLU A 194 -10.06 -2.08 -3.72
C GLU A 194 -9.99 -1.82 -5.23
N ASP A 195 -11.01 -2.25 -5.97
CA ASP A 195 -11.13 -1.98 -7.41
C ASP A 195 -11.24 -0.49 -7.69
N PHE A 196 -11.95 0.24 -6.84
CA PHE A 196 -12.08 1.67 -6.99
C PHE A 196 -10.75 2.39 -6.77
N VAL A 197 -9.99 2.04 -5.73
CA VAL A 197 -8.65 2.61 -5.48
C VAL A 197 -7.72 2.31 -6.64
N THR A 198 -7.70 1.06 -7.11
CA THR A 198 -6.87 0.64 -8.25
C THR A 198 -7.20 1.44 -9.52
N ALA A 199 -8.49 1.62 -9.82
CA ALA A 199 -8.93 2.39 -10.98
C ALA A 199 -8.62 3.89 -10.84
N LEU A 200 -8.76 4.45 -9.63
CA LEU A 200 -8.44 5.85 -9.35
C LEU A 200 -6.94 6.12 -9.47
N VAL A 201 -6.09 5.24 -8.95
CA VAL A 201 -4.63 5.33 -9.08
C VAL A 201 -4.23 5.26 -10.56
N SER A 202 -4.76 4.30 -11.29
CA SER A 202 -4.50 4.11 -12.71
C SER A 202 -4.91 5.35 -13.52
N HIS A 203 -6.09 5.90 -13.25
CA HIS A 203 -6.57 7.14 -13.88
C HIS A 203 -5.67 8.33 -13.53
N THR A 204 -5.29 8.48 -12.26
CA THR A 204 -4.37 9.53 -11.81
C THR A 204 -3.05 9.50 -12.59
N LEU A 205 -2.43 8.32 -12.66
CA LEU A 205 -1.17 8.14 -13.39
C LEU A 205 -1.31 8.47 -14.88
N SER A 206 -2.45 8.15 -15.51
CA SER A 206 -2.72 8.49 -16.90
C SER A 206 -2.86 9.99 -17.17
N LYS A 207 -3.16 10.79 -16.15
CA LYS A 207 -3.25 12.26 -16.24
C LYS A 207 -1.91 12.95 -16.04
N MET A 208 -0.95 12.29 -15.44
CA MET A 208 0.38 12.85 -15.22
C MET A 208 1.11 13.02 -16.56
N PRO A 209 1.87 14.12 -16.74
CA PRO A 209 2.63 14.34 -17.97
C PRO A 209 3.63 13.20 -18.23
N SER A 210 3.73 12.74 -19.47
CA SER A 210 4.66 11.65 -19.86
C SER A 210 6.11 11.95 -19.48
N ALA A 211 6.52 13.22 -19.43
CA ALA A 211 7.84 13.64 -19.00
C ALA A 211 8.17 13.28 -17.54
N LYS A 212 7.16 13.04 -16.70
CA LYS A 212 7.35 12.60 -15.31
C LYS A 212 7.75 11.12 -15.20
N PHE A 213 7.56 10.36 -16.28
CA PHE A 213 7.94 8.94 -16.37
C PHE A 213 9.26 8.72 -17.12
N LEU A 214 9.85 9.74 -17.68
CA LEU A 214 11.19 9.72 -18.27
C LEU A 214 12.26 10.10 -17.24
#